data_ccfac711b4dbdd4c874455ba48592aa6
#
_entry.id   ccfac711b4dbdd4c874455ba48592aa6
#
_cell.length_a   1.000
_cell.length_b   1.000
_cell.length_c   1.000
_cell.angle_alpha   90.00
_cell.angle_beta   90.00
_cell.angle_gamma   90.00
#
_symmetry.space_group_name_H-M   'P 1'
#
loop_
_entity.id
_entity.type
_entity.pdbx_description
1 polymer ?
#
loop_
_entity_poly.entity_id
_entity_poly.type
_entity_poly.pdbx_seq_one_letter_code
_entity_poly.pdbx_strand_id
1 'polypeptide(L)'
;MLTLTIGTFAIALNHLLLISALILATLVGWRVAKRGGENPESVLFSLFLLGMLSARISFVLMYWAYYRDDPLQIVDLRDGGFLAWPGVIALLLGAILWGWRRPALRKPLSAGVITGLAFWALASLSLNIFERGTRLPDIALRNADGETVQLADYQGGPLVINLWATWCPPCRREMPVLENAQKQRPDVTFLFVNQAESMQSVSTYLATQGLNLDNVLFDASGRLGQAVGSMALPTTLFYQADGRLINSHLGELSQASLARAMESFDPTDSTAAQPATTRKPLCPASATC
;
A
#
# COMPACT_ATOMS: atom_id res chain seq x y z
N MET A 1 1.61 -6.83 -5.96
CA MET A 1 2.82 -6.21 -5.36
C MET A 1 4.06 -6.90 -5.88
N LEU A 2 5.00 -6.16 -6.40
CA LEU A 2 6.30 -6.72 -6.77
C LEU A 2 7.28 -6.37 -5.64
N THR A 3 7.72 -7.38 -4.90
CA THR A 3 8.85 -7.27 -3.98
C THR A 3 10.09 -7.78 -4.67
N LEU A 4 11.17 -7.01 -4.64
CA LEU A 4 12.47 -7.52 -5.06
C LEU A 4 13.14 -8.15 -3.84
N THR A 5 13.30 -9.47 -3.86
CA THR A 5 14.03 -10.20 -2.82
C THR A 5 15.49 -10.34 -3.24
N ILE A 6 16.40 -9.74 -2.47
CA ILE A 6 17.85 -9.91 -2.63
C ILE A 6 18.34 -10.66 -1.39
N GLY A 7 18.48 -11.97 -1.48
CA GLY A 7 18.81 -12.83 -0.35
C GLY A 7 17.69 -12.83 0.69
N THR A 8 17.99 -12.42 1.92
CA THR A 8 17.02 -12.33 3.03
C THR A 8 16.28 -10.99 3.10
N PHE A 9 16.65 -10.00 2.27
CA PHE A 9 16.03 -8.69 2.26
C PHE A 9 14.95 -8.59 1.18
N ALA A 10 13.73 -8.25 1.58
CA ALA A 10 12.65 -7.90 0.68
C ALA A 10 12.46 -6.38 0.69
N ILE A 11 12.62 -5.76 -0.46
CA ILE A 11 12.47 -4.31 -0.63
C ILE A 11 11.20 -4.07 -1.45
N ALA A 12 10.30 -3.23 -0.92
CA ALA A 12 9.13 -2.80 -1.68
C ALA A 12 9.57 -2.03 -2.94
N LEU A 13 9.01 -2.36 -4.08
CA LEU A 13 9.37 -1.75 -5.36
C LEU A 13 9.19 -0.23 -5.35
N ASN A 14 8.22 0.28 -4.60
CA ASN A 14 7.99 1.73 -4.43
C ASN A 14 9.22 2.46 -3.84
N HIS A 15 9.95 1.86 -2.90
CA HIS A 15 11.18 2.45 -2.36
C HIS A 15 12.30 2.46 -3.39
N LEU A 16 12.43 1.39 -4.17
CA LEU A 16 13.40 1.32 -5.26
C LEU A 16 13.11 2.39 -6.33
N LEU A 17 11.84 2.63 -6.64
CA LEU A 17 11.46 3.68 -7.59
C LEU A 17 11.83 5.08 -7.08
N LEU A 18 11.63 5.38 -5.80
CA LEU A 18 12.01 6.67 -5.22
C LEU A 18 13.53 6.86 -5.25
N ILE A 19 14.31 5.84 -4.87
CA ILE A 19 15.78 5.88 -4.92
C ILE A 19 16.27 6.03 -6.36
N SER A 20 15.72 5.26 -7.30
CA SER A 20 16.08 5.32 -8.71
C SER A 20 15.74 6.68 -9.33
N ALA A 21 14.60 7.27 -8.95
CA ALA A 21 14.22 8.62 -9.38
C ALA A 21 15.20 9.68 -8.89
N LEU A 22 15.66 9.58 -7.63
CA LEU A 22 16.66 10.50 -7.06
C LEU A 22 18.02 10.33 -7.75
N ILE A 23 18.46 9.09 -7.98
CA ILE A 23 19.72 8.81 -8.71
C ILE A 23 19.63 9.38 -10.12
N LEU A 24 18.55 9.14 -10.85
CA LEU A 24 18.37 9.66 -12.20
C LEU A 24 18.32 11.20 -12.23
N ALA A 25 17.62 11.82 -11.27
CA ALA A 25 17.58 13.27 -11.11
C ALA A 25 18.97 13.87 -10.88
N THR A 26 19.77 13.26 -10.01
CA THR A 26 21.15 13.72 -9.72
C THR A 26 22.07 13.52 -10.92
N LEU A 27 22.01 12.39 -11.61
CA LEU A 27 22.82 12.13 -12.80
C LEU A 27 22.52 13.12 -13.94
N VAL A 28 21.24 13.38 -14.22
CA VAL A 28 20.83 14.33 -15.28
C VAL A 28 21.19 15.76 -14.86
N GLY A 29 20.91 16.14 -13.63
CA GLY A 29 21.28 17.47 -13.10
C GLY A 29 22.79 17.73 -13.16
N TRP A 30 23.62 16.77 -12.75
CA TRP A 30 25.06 16.83 -12.85
C TRP A 30 25.55 16.95 -14.31
N ARG A 31 24.95 16.18 -15.23
CA ARG A 31 25.30 16.22 -16.65
C ARG A 31 25.00 17.58 -17.30
N VAL A 32 23.90 18.20 -16.89
CA VAL A 32 23.53 19.56 -17.33
C VAL A 32 24.45 20.60 -16.70
N ALA A 33 24.81 20.44 -15.41
CA ALA A 33 25.72 21.33 -14.71
C ALA A 33 27.11 21.40 -15.35
N LYS A 34 27.63 20.30 -15.90
CA LYS A 34 28.90 20.26 -16.64
C LYS A 34 28.94 21.18 -17.87
N ARG A 35 27.78 21.62 -18.36
CA ARG A 35 27.67 22.53 -19.52
C ARG A 35 27.61 24.01 -19.12
N GLY A 36 27.95 24.36 -17.88
CA GLY A 36 28.07 25.73 -17.39
C GLY A 36 27.09 26.12 -16.28
N GLY A 37 26.77 25.22 -15.37
CA GLY A 37 25.98 25.46 -14.16
C GLY A 37 26.62 24.95 -12.89
N GLU A 38 26.00 25.24 -11.75
CA GLU A 38 26.37 24.66 -10.44
C GLU A 38 25.84 23.23 -10.31
N ASN A 39 26.55 22.36 -9.55
CA ASN A 39 26.09 21.02 -9.26
C ASN A 39 24.84 21.06 -8.34
N PRO A 40 23.69 20.49 -8.78
CA PRO A 40 22.44 20.54 -8.01
C PRO A 40 22.32 19.43 -6.97
N GLU A 41 23.30 18.54 -6.80
CA GLU A 41 23.20 17.31 -6.01
C GLU A 41 22.74 17.56 -4.57
N SER A 42 23.40 18.47 -3.85
CA SER A 42 23.04 18.79 -2.46
C SER A 42 21.64 19.39 -2.33
N VAL A 43 21.24 20.20 -3.32
CA VAL A 43 19.91 20.81 -3.35
C VAL A 43 18.84 19.76 -3.68
N LEU A 44 19.08 18.86 -4.64
CA LEU A 44 18.16 17.76 -4.97
C LEU A 44 17.94 16.86 -3.76
N PHE A 45 19.00 16.50 -3.03
CA PHE A 45 18.90 15.71 -1.81
C PHE A 45 18.09 16.45 -0.73
N SER A 46 18.36 17.73 -0.51
CA SER A 46 17.61 18.56 0.44
C SER A 46 16.13 18.70 0.07
N LEU A 47 15.82 18.83 -1.22
CA LEU A 47 14.44 18.88 -1.73
C LEU A 47 13.73 17.53 -1.57
N PHE A 48 14.44 16.43 -1.76
CA PHE A 48 13.91 15.09 -1.51
C PHE A 48 13.54 14.92 -0.03
N LEU A 49 14.43 15.30 0.89
CA LEU A 49 14.15 15.25 2.33
C LEU A 49 12.99 16.19 2.73
N LEU A 50 12.94 17.39 2.17
CA LEU A 50 11.83 18.31 2.39
C LEU A 50 10.49 17.71 1.90
N GLY A 51 10.49 17.07 0.73
CA GLY A 51 9.33 16.39 0.19
C GLY A 51 8.87 15.23 1.09
N MET A 52 9.79 14.38 1.54
CA MET A 52 9.50 13.28 2.46
C MET A 52 8.93 13.78 3.78
N LEU A 53 9.56 14.81 4.38
CA LEU A 53 9.09 15.40 5.63
C LEU A 53 7.69 16.00 5.49
N SER A 54 7.45 16.76 4.41
CA SER A 54 6.14 17.35 4.13
C SER A 54 5.07 16.27 3.90
N ALA A 55 5.41 15.19 3.20
CA ALA A 55 4.52 14.06 2.97
C ALA A 55 4.13 13.38 4.29
N ARG A 56 5.09 13.18 5.21
CA ARG A 56 4.85 12.60 6.54
C ARG A 56 4.02 13.53 7.43
N ILE A 57 4.41 14.79 7.55
CA ILE A 57 3.68 15.77 8.38
C ILE A 57 2.23 15.88 7.91
N SER A 58 1.99 15.99 6.60
CA SER A 58 0.64 16.08 6.06
C SER A 58 -0.19 14.82 6.34
N PHE A 59 0.43 13.63 6.29
CA PHE A 59 -0.23 12.39 6.66
C PHE A 59 -0.63 12.39 8.15
N VAL A 60 0.30 12.73 9.04
CA VAL A 60 0.04 12.80 10.49
C VAL A 60 -1.07 13.80 10.81
N LEU A 61 -1.06 14.97 10.15
CA LEU A 61 -2.11 15.98 10.35
C LEU A 61 -3.48 15.50 9.86
N MET A 62 -3.53 14.80 8.72
CA MET A 62 -4.78 14.27 8.17
C MET A 62 -5.38 13.17 9.05
N TYR A 63 -4.53 12.31 9.60
CA TYR A 63 -4.92 11.19 10.47
C TYR A 63 -4.62 11.44 11.94
N TRP A 64 -4.64 12.70 12.38
CA TRP A 64 -4.28 13.13 13.74
C TRP A 64 -5.04 12.36 14.84
N ALA A 65 -6.28 11.98 14.59
CA ALA A 65 -7.10 11.23 15.54
C ALA A 65 -6.44 9.92 16.01
N TYR A 66 -5.62 9.29 15.16
CA TYR A 66 -4.91 8.04 15.48
C TYR A 66 -3.56 8.25 16.15
N TYR A 67 -2.97 9.46 16.08
CA TYR A 67 -1.65 9.77 16.64
C TYR A 67 -1.71 10.49 17.99
N ARG A 68 -2.85 11.09 18.34
CA ARG A 68 -2.98 11.89 19.57
C ARG A 68 -2.79 11.07 20.85
N ASP A 69 -3.13 9.77 20.83
CA ASP A 69 -3.06 8.89 22.00
C ASP A 69 -1.68 8.25 22.16
N ASP A 70 -0.90 8.17 21.08
CA ASP A 70 0.49 7.72 21.09
C ASP A 70 1.34 8.55 20.11
N PRO A 71 1.87 9.70 20.54
CA PRO A 71 2.65 10.60 19.70
C PRO A 71 4.00 10.03 19.24
N LEU A 72 4.50 8.95 19.86
CA LEU A 72 5.73 8.30 19.41
C LEU A 72 5.58 7.65 18.05
N GLN A 73 4.39 7.24 17.67
CA GLN A 73 4.08 6.69 16.34
C GLN A 73 4.27 7.72 15.20
N ILE A 74 4.31 9.03 15.50
CA ILE A 74 4.59 10.07 14.50
C ILE A 74 5.98 9.86 13.86
N VAL A 75 6.96 9.41 14.64
CA VAL A 75 8.34 9.19 14.19
C VAL A 75 8.53 7.80 13.60
N ASP A 76 7.60 6.89 13.80
CA ASP A 76 7.67 5.56 13.21
C ASP A 76 7.30 5.61 11.73
N LEU A 77 8.30 5.44 10.87
CA LEU A 77 8.15 5.50 9.41
C LEU A 77 7.85 4.13 8.78
N ARG A 78 7.78 3.06 9.58
CA ARG A 78 7.60 1.68 9.09
C ARG A 78 6.20 1.42 8.58
N ASP A 79 5.24 2.22 9.02
CA ASP A 79 3.83 2.14 8.62
C ASP A 79 3.53 2.64 7.20
N GLY A 80 4.53 3.19 6.48
CA GLY A 80 4.36 3.70 5.12
C GLY A 80 3.41 4.90 5.02
N GLY A 81 3.07 5.56 6.13
CA GLY A 81 2.15 6.68 6.19
C GLY A 81 2.72 7.97 5.60
N PHE A 82 2.61 8.14 4.28
CA PHE A 82 3.05 9.32 3.54
C PHE A 82 2.00 9.76 2.52
N LEU A 83 1.74 11.06 2.42
CA LEU A 83 0.93 11.65 1.37
C LEU A 83 1.84 12.20 0.27
N ALA A 84 1.81 11.58 -0.91
CA ALA A 84 2.72 11.94 -2.00
C ALA A 84 2.49 13.36 -2.51
N TRP A 85 1.23 13.82 -2.64
CA TRP A 85 0.92 15.12 -3.23
C TRP A 85 1.46 16.34 -2.45
N PRO A 86 1.42 16.42 -1.08
CA PRO A 86 2.04 17.51 -0.36
C PRO A 86 3.57 17.48 -0.47
N GLY A 87 4.15 16.26 -0.50
CA GLY A 87 5.59 16.09 -0.72
C GLY A 87 6.04 16.64 -2.06
N VAL A 88 5.31 16.33 -3.14
CA VAL A 88 5.61 16.86 -4.49
C VAL A 88 5.45 18.38 -4.53
N ILE A 89 4.41 18.94 -3.93
CA ILE A 89 4.21 20.39 -3.87
C ILE A 89 5.37 21.07 -3.12
N ALA A 90 5.76 20.57 -1.96
CA ALA A 90 6.87 21.12 -1.19
C ALA A 90 8.20 21.05 -1.95
N LEU A 91 8.46 19.95 -2.66
CA LEU A 91 9.64 19.77 -3.51
C LEU A 91 9.64 20.80 -4.64
N LEU A 92 8.51 20.99 -5.36
CA LEU A 92 8.39 21.94 -6.46
C LEU A 92 8.55 23.39 -5.98
N LEU A 93 7.90 23.77 -4.88
CA LEU A 93 8.05 25.11 -4.31
C LEU A 93 9.48 25.39 -3.87
N GLY A 94 10.12 24.39 -3.23
CA GLY A 94 11.53 24.46 -2.87
C GLY A 94 12.43 24.62 -4.11
N ALA A 95 12.20 23.84 -5.17
CA ALA A 95 12.98 23.94 -6.42
C ALA A 95 12.84 25.31 -7.08
N ILE A 96 11.64 25.87 -7.11
CA ILE A 96 11.38 27.22 -7.63
C ILE A 96 12.13 28.26 -6.80
N LEU A 97 12.03 28.18 -5.46
CA LEU A 97 12.68 29.13 -4.56
C LEU A 97 14.20 29.10 -4.68
N TRP A 98 14.81 27.91 -4.73
CA TRP A 98 16.26 27.75 -4.91
C TRP A 98 16.71 28.22 -6.28
N GLY A 99 15.98 27.87 -7.33
CA GLY A 99 16.25 28.34 -8.68
C GLY A 99 16.11 29.85 -8.83
N TRP A 100 15.20 30.48 -8.06
CA TRP A 100 15.06 31.94 -8.05
C TRP A 100 16.25 32.62 -7.36
N ARG A 101 16.68 32.08 -6.23
CA ARG A 101 17.83 32.63 -5.47
C ARG A 101 19.18 32.36 -6.13
N ARG A 102 19.33 31.28 -6.90
CA ARG A 102 20.58 30.87 -7.57
C ARG A 102 20.37 30.65 -9.06
N PRO A 103 20.53 31.66 -9.91
CA PRO A 103 20.29 31.54 -11.35
C PRO A 103 21.14 30.49 -12.06
N ALA A 104 22.39 30.25 -11.59
CA ALA A 104 23.28 29.23 -12.14
C ALA A 104 22.77 27.78 -11.94
N LEU A 105 21.93 27.57 -10.93
CA LEU A 105 21.30 26.27 -10.62
C LEU A 105 20.02 26.00 -11.42
N ARG A 106 19.38 27.01 -12.02
CA ARG A 106 18.05 26.88 -12.65
C ARG A 106 17.97 25.73 -13.64
N LYS A 107 18.88 25.70 -14.62
CA LYS A 107 18.89 24.69 -15.70
C LYS A 107 19.18 23.29 -15.16
N PRO A 108 20.27 23.05 -14.39
CA PRO A 108 20.57 21.71 -13.90
C PRO A 108 19.53 21.20 -12.87
N LEU A 109 19.01 22.09 -12.01
CA LEU A 109 18.00 21.74 -11.02
C LEU A 109 16.66 21.40 -11.68
N SER A 110 16.17 22.22 -12.61
CA SER A 110 14.92 21.95 -13.33
C SER A 110 15.02 20.67 -14.14
N ALA A 111 16.12 20.43 -14.84
CA ALA A 111 16.33 19.19 -15.60
C ALA A 111 16.30 17.96 -14.67
N GLY A 112 16.97 18.03 -13.51
CA GLY A 112 16.97 16.93 -12.53
C GLY A 112 15.56 16.68 -11.96
N VAL A 113 14.89 17.72 -11.48
CA VAL A 113 13.53 17.62 -10.87
C VAL A 113 12.53 17.09 -11.89
N ILE A 114 12.49 17.64 -13.10
CA ILE A 114 11.54 17.21 -14.15
C ILE A 114 11.78 15.73 -14.49
N THR A 115 13.04 15.34 -14.70
CA THR A 115 13.38 13.94 -15.04
C THR A 115 13.03 12.99 -13.91
N GLY A 116 13.39 13.32 -12.67
CA GLY A 116 13.10 12.47 -11.50
C GLY A 116 11.59 12.31 -11.27
N LEU A 117 10.83 13.40 -11.31
CA LEU A 117 9.37 13.37 -11.14
C LEU A 117 8.68 12.64 -12.30
N ALA A 118 9.11 12.87 -13.54
CA ALA A 118 8.53 12.19 -14.71
C ALA A 118 8.78 10.67 -14.62
N PHE A 119 9.99 10.26 -14.29
CA PHE A 119 10.32 8.84 -14.10
C PHE A 119 9.47 8.24 -12.97
N TRP A 120 9.41 8.89 -11.80
CA TRP A 120 8.64 8.39 -10.67
C TRP A 120 7.14 8.30 -11.01
N ALA A 121 6.57 9.32 -11.65
CA ALA A 121 5.15 9.34 -12.01
C ALA A 121 4.81 8.24 -13.03
N LEU A 122 5.61 8.10 -14.09
CA LEU A 122 5.38 7.07 -15.12
C LEU A 122 5.54 5.66 -14.56
N ALA A 123 6.57 5.42 -13.76
CA ALA A 123 6.80 4.12 -13.15
C ALA A 123 5.72 3.77 -12.12
N SER A 124 5.32 4.72 -11.27
CA SER A 124 4.22 4.54 -10.31
C SER A 124 2.88 4.29 -11.01
N LEU A 125 2.59 5.00 -12.10
CA LEU A 125 1.38 4.79 -12.90
C LEU A 125 1.38 3.38 -13.52
N SER A 126 2.50 2.95 -14.10
CA SER A 126 2.63 1.61 -14.69
C SER A 126 2.42 0.51 -13.66
N LEU A 127 2.98 0.67 -12.45
CA LEU A 127 2.76 -0.28 -11.34
C LEU A 127 1.29 -0.31 -10.90
N ASN A 128 0.66 0.86 -10.74
CA ASN A 128 -0.75 0.93 -10.36
C ASN A 128 -1.66 0.25 -11.39
N ILE A 129 -1.40 0.44 -12.69
CA ILE A 129 -2.17 -0.23 -13.76
C ILE A 129 -1.97 -1.74 -13.67
N PHE A 130 -0.74 -2.19 -13.46
CA PHE A 130 -0.44 -3.62 -13.34
C PHE A 130 -1.11 -4.24 -12.10
N GLU A 131 -1.04 -3.59 -10.94
CA GLU A 131 -1.68 -4.07 -9.71
C GLU A 131 -3.20 -4.16 -9.84
N ARG A 132 -3.86 -3.14 -10.41
CA ARG A 132 -5.31 -3.13 -10.64
C ARG A 132 -5.79 -4.21 -11.62
N GLY A 133 -4.91 -4.77 -12.43
CA GLY A 133 -5.18 -5.93 -13.29
C GLY A 133 -5.15 -7.26 -12.56
N THR A 134 -4.60 -7.29 -11.34
CA THR A 134 -4.47 -8.52 -10.54
C THR A 134 -5.80 -8.88 -9.89
N ARG A 135 -6.17 -10.15 -10.01
CA ARG A 135 -7.38 -10.71 -9.38
C ARG A 135 -7.00 -11.62 -8.23
N LEU A 136 -7.98 -11.86 -7.36
CA LEU A 136 -7.87 -12.83 -6.29
C LEU A 136 -7.45 -14.19 -6.89
N PRO A 137 -6.35 -14.79 -6.44
CA PRO A 137 -5.87 -16.05 -6.99
C PRO A 137 -6.79 -17.22 -6.59
N ASP A 138 -6.94 -18.16 -7.51
CA ASP A 138 -7.70 -19.40 -7.27
C ASP A 138 -6.81 -20.38 -6.47
N ILE A 139 -6.87 -20.26 -5.16
CA ILE A 139 -6.05 -21.02 -4.23
C ILE A 139 -6.92 -21.57 -3.10
N ALA A 140 -6.73 -22.87 -2.84
CA ALA A 140 -7.28 -23.55 -1.68
C ALA A 140 -6.35 -23.43 -0.48
N LEU A 141 -6.89 -23.02 0.66
CA LEU A 141 -6.23 -22.94 1.95
C LEU A 141 -6.94 -23.86 2.97
N ARG A 142 -6.37 -24.02 4.16
CA ARG A 142 -7.04 -24.74 5.25
C ARG A 142 -7.57 -23.74 6.28
N ASN A 143 -8.77 -24.01 6.81
CA ASN A 143 -9.31 -23.28 7.94
C ASN A 143 -8.81 -23.86 9.28
N ALA A 144 -9.25 -23.29 10.41
CA ALA A 144 -8.89 -23.75 11.74
C ALA A 144 -9.43 -25.15 12.09
N ASP A 145 -10.46 -25.63 11.39
CA ASP A 145 -11.04 -26.96 11.55
C ASP A 145 -10.32 -28.02 10.68
N GLY A 146 -9.33 -27.60 9.89
CA GLY A 146 -8.58 -28.44 8.96
C GLY A 146 -9.28 -28.67 7.63
N GLU A 147 -10.41 -28.05 7.38
CA GLU A 147 -11.15 -28.14 6.13
C GLU A 147 -10.49 -27.29 5.04
N THR A 148 -10.64 -27.75 3.81
CA THR A 148 -10.15 -26.98 2.64
C THR A 148 -11.20 -25.97 2.22
N VAL A 149 -10.82 -24.69 2.16
CA VAL A 149 -11.65 -23.57 1.72
C VAL A 149 -11.01 -22.90 0.51
N GLN A 150 -11.81 -22.43 -0.43
CA GLN A 150 -11.33 -21.67 -1.58
C GLN A 150 -11.34 -20.18 -1.25
N LEU A 151 -10.30 -19.43 -1.67
CA LEU A 151 -10.32 -17.97 -1.51
C LEU A 151 -11.50 -17.33 -2.25
N ALA A 152 -11.97 -17.94 -3.33
CA ALA A 152 -13.13 -17.49 -4.08
C ALA A 152 -14.42 -17.50 -3.25
N ASP A 153 -14.53 -18.36 -2.23
CA ASP A 153 -15.71 -18.46 -1.37
C ASP A 153 -15.93 -17.18 -0.52
N TYR A 154 -14.89 -16.36 -0.37
CA TYR A 154 -14.94 -15.09 0.36
C TYR A 154 -15.20 -13.87 -0.55
N GLN A 155 -15.45 -14.07 -1.84
CA GLN A 155 -15.83 -12.99 -2.75
C GLN A 155 -17.29 -12.56 -2.52
N GLY A 156 -17.62 -11.34 -2.99
CA GLY A 156 -18.98 -10.80 -2.89
C GLY A 156 -19.07 -9.59 -1.97
N GLY A 157 -18.04 -9.33 -1.17
CA GLY A 157 -17.83 -8.13 -0.36
C GLY A 157 -16.38 -7.64 -0.43
N PRO A 158 -16.09 -6.46 0.15
CA PRO A 158 -14.72 -6.01 0.34
C PRO A 158 -13.93 -7.03 1.18
N LEU A 159 -12.68 -7.30 0.77
CA LEU A 159 -11.88 -8.36 1.36
C LEU A 159 -10.47 -7.84 1.69
N VAL A 160 -10.03 -8.05 2.92
CA VAL A 160 -8.66 -7.80 3.39
C VAL A 160 -7.99 -9.12 3.69
N ILE A 161 -6.86 -9.40 3.06
CA ILE A 161 -6.07 -10.60 3.29
C ILE A 161 -4.72 -10.20 3.88
N ASN A 162 -4.44 -10.64 5.10
CA ASN A 162 -3.17 -10.40 5.76
C ASN A 162 -2.34 -11.69 5.78
N LEU A 163 -1.15 -11.66 5.18
CA LEU A 163 -0.15 -12.72 5.22
C LEU A 163 0.76 -12.48 6.43
N TRP A 164 0.80 -13.42 7.36
CA TRP A 164 1.50 -13.25 8.61
C TRP A 164 2.11 -14.53 9.18
N ALA A 165 2.94 -14.40 10.23
CA ALA A 165 3.44 -15.52 11.00
C ALA A 165 3.67 -15.12 12.47
N THR A 166 3.63 -16.11 13.39
CA THR A 166 3.82 -15.87 14.83
C THR A 166 5.25 -15.47 15.18
N TRP A 167 6.23 -15.90 14.39
CA TRP A 167 7.65 -15.58 14.55
C TRP A 167 8.05 -14.23 13.95
N CYS A 168 7.14 -13.55 13.24
CA CYS A 168 7.39 -12.29 12.56
C CYS A 168 7.09 -11.11 13.50
N PRO A 169 8.10 -10.35 14.01
CA PRO A 169 7.84 -9.29 14.99
C PRO A 169 6.93 -8.17 14.50
N PRO A 170 7.04 -7.64 13.26
CA PRO A 170 6.09 -6.63 12.78
C PRO A 170 4.67 -7.18 12.61
N CYS A 171 4.50 -8.46 12.20
CA CYS A 171 3.19 -9.09 12.15
C CYS A 171 2.50 -9.09 13.51
N ARG A 172 3.24 -9.46 14.56
CA ARG A 172 2.72 -9.49 15.94
C ARG A 172 2.22 -8.13 16.43
N ARG A 173 2.88 -7.04 16.02
CA ARG A 173 2.50 -5.69 16.43
C ARG A 173 1.24 -5.19 15.71
N GLU A 174 1.01 -5.59 14.47
CA GLU A 174 -0.17 -5.17 13.70
C GLU A 174 -1.44 -5.99 14.01
N MET A 175 -1.31 -7.21 14.57
CA MET A 175 -2.48 -8.06 14.84
C MET A 175 -3.56 -7.41 15.69
N PRO A 176 -3.26 -6.69 16.80
CA PRO A 176 -4.29 -5.97 17.55
C PRO A 176 -4.98 -4.86 16.74
N VAL A 177 -4.26 -4.23 15.82
CA VAL A 177 -4.81 -3.19 14.92
C VAL A 177 -5.80 -3.82 13.94
N LEU A 178 -5.45 -4.96 13.35
CA LEU A 178 -6.30 -5.68 12.41
C LEU A 178 -7.52 -6.31 13.11
N GLU A 179 -7.35 -6.86 14.33
CA GLU A 179 -8.46 -7.35 15.15
C GLU A 179 -9.48 -6.24 15.45
N ASN A 180 -9.00 -5.06 15.82
CA ASN A 180 -9.87 -3.92 16.09
C ASN A 180 -10.61 -3.46 14.82
N ALA A 181 -9.92 -3.42 13.70
CA ALA A 181 -10.52 -3.08 12.40
C ALA A 181 -11.60 -4.09 11.98
N GLN A 182 -11.35 -5.40 12.14
CA GLN A 182 -12.34 -6.45 11.90
C GLN A 182 -13.64 -6.23 12.70
N LYS A 183 -13.49 -5.84 13.97
CA LYS A 183 -14.65 -5.56 14.85
C LYS A 183 -15.40 -4.28 14.45
N GLN A 184 -14.68 -3.26 13.96
CA GLN A 184 -15.26 -1.96 13.58
C GLN A 184 -15.87 -1.96 12.17
N ARG A 185 -15.44 -2.86 11.28
CA ARG A 185 -15.88 -2.94 9.87
C ARG A 185 -16.45 -4.33 9.55
N PRO A 186 -17.65 -4.65 10.07
CA PRO A 186 -18.32 -5.93 9.80
C PRO A 186 -18.75 -6.07 8.32
N ASP A 187 -18.74 -4.98 7.55
CA ASP A 187 -18.97 -4.93 6.12
C ASP A 187 -17.76 -5.41 5.30
N VAL A 188 -16.59 -5.55 5.92
CA VAL A 188 -15.34 -6.00 5.30
C VAL A 188 -14.95 -7.37 5.85
N THR A 189 -14.69 -8.33 4.97
CA THR A 189 -14.18 -9.63 5.37
C THR A 189 -12.66 -9.57 5.57
N PHE A 190 -12.19 -9.98 6.75
CA PHE A 190 -10.76 -10.13 7.04
C PHE A 190 -10.36 -11.59 7.02
N LEU A 191 -9.29 -11.93 6.28
CA LEU A 191 -8.66 -13.25 6.27
C LEU A 191 -7.24 -13.13 6.82
N PHE A 192 -6.94 -13.90 7.83
CA PHE A 192 -5.61 -13.95 8.46
C PHE A 192 -4.90 -15.21 8.00
N VAL A 193 -4.09 -15.09 6.93
CA VAL A 193 -3.45 -16.24 6.28
C VAL A 193 -2.06 -16.47 6.88
N ASN A 194 -1.98 -17.42 7.79
CA ASN A 194 -0.71 -17.80 8.41
C ASN A 194 0.18 -18.56 7.44
N GLN A 195 1.47 -18.23 7.44
CA GLN A 195 2.46 -18.75 6.51
C GLN A 195 3.33 -19.83 7.18
N ALA A 196 3.21 -21.07 6.69
CA ALA A 196 4.11 -22.19 6.97
C ALA A 196 4.21 -22.63 8.45
N GLU A 197 3.18 -22.37 9.28
CA GLU A 197 3.14 -22.83 10.67
C GLU A 197 2.01 -23.84 10.90
N SER A 198 2.13 -24.59 12.00
CA SER A 198 1.09 -25.53 12.41
C SER A 198 -0.10 -24.81 13.06
N MET A 199 -1.30 -25.37 12.90
CA MET A 199 -2.52 -24.86 13.56
C MET A 199 -2.34 -24.75 15.07
N GLN A 200 -1.66 -25.72 15.69
CA GLN A 200 -1.40 -25.74 17.13
C GLN A 200 -0.53 -24.55 17.57
N SER A 201 0.53 -24.22 16.82
CA SER A 201 1.41 -23.09 17.15
C SER A 201 0.65 -21.77 17.07
N VAL A 202 -0.17 -21.60 16.02
CA VAL A 202 -0.96 -20.39 15.81
C VAL A 202 -2.05 -20.24 16.86
N SER A 203 -2.82 -21.30 17.16
CA SER A 203 -3.88 -21.25 18.17
C SER A 203 -3.32 -20.94 19.57
N THR A 204 -2.18 -21.56 19.93
CA THR A 204 -1.49 -21.26 21.19
C THR A 204 -1.05 -19.79 21.26
N TYR A 205 -0.50 -19.26 20.16
CA TYR A 205 -0.10 -17.86 20.09
C TYR A 205 -1.31 -16.92 20.26
N LEU A 206 -2.39 -17.12 19.49
CA LEU A 206 -3.60 -16.28 19.56
C LEU A 206 -4.19 -16.30 20.97
N ALA A 207 -4.33 -17.48 21.59
CA ALA A 207 -4.83 -17.62 22.96
C ALA A 207 -3.92 -16.89 23.98
N THR A 208 -2.59 -17.01 23.85
CA THR A 208 -1.62 -16.35 24.74
C THR A 208 -1.66 -14.83 24.61
N GLN A 209 -1.89 -14.33 23.41
CA GLN A 209 -1.99 -12.88 23.16
C GLN A 209 -3.41 -12.31 23.41
N GLY A 210 -4.40 -13.16 23.67
CA GLY A 210 -5.79 -12.76 23.85
C GLY A 210 -6.44 -12.21 22.57
N LEU A 211 -5.94 -12.63 21.40
CA LEU A 211 -6.44 -12.21 20.09
C LEU A 211 -7.61 -13.10 19.66
N ASN A 212 -8.71 -12.46 19.25
CA ASN A 212 -9.89 -13.12 18.70
C ASN A 212 -10.08 -12.73 17.24
N LEU A 213 -9.49 -13.51 16.35
CA LEU A 213 -9.51 -13.29 14.91
C LEU A 213 -10.49 -14.27 14.26
N ASP A 214 -11.39 -13.73 13.41
CA ASP A 214 -12.21 -14.57 12.54
C ASP A 214 -11.39 -14.97 11.29
N ASN A 215 -11.80 -16.07 10.64
CA ASN A 215 -11.22 -16.51 9.36
C ASN A 215 -9.69 -16.64 9.36
N VAL A 216 -9.14 -17.33 10.37
CA VAL A 216 -7.74 -17.71 10.37
C VAL A 216 -7.53 -18.88 9.41
N LEU A 217 -6.70 -18.67 8.39
CA LEU A 217 -6.40 -19.64 7.35
C LEU A 217 -4.91 -20.00 7.35
N PHE A 218 -4.59 -21.17 6.80
CA PHE A 218 -3.24 -21.74 6.83
C PHE A 218 -2.73 -22.01 5.41
N ASP A 219 -1.64 -21.39 5.05
CA ASP A 219 -0.89 -21.60 3.80
C ASP A 219 0.45 -22.29 4.11
N ALA A 220 0.40 -23.60 4.27
CA ALA A 220 1.58 -24.40 4.68
C ALA A 220 2.74 -24.32 3.66
N SER A 221 2.45 -24.01 2.41
CA SER A 221 3.42 -24.01 1.30
C SER A 221 3.76 -22.62 0.76
N GLY A 222 3.17 -21.56 1.30
CA GLY A 222 3.41 -20.20 0.87
C GLY A 222 2.92 -19.89 -0.56
N ARG A 223 1.95 -20.68 -1.06
CA ARG A 223 1.43 -20.51 -2.43
C ARG A 223 0.74 -19.18 -2.66
N LEU A 224 0.05 -18.67 -1.65
CA LEU A 224 -0.61 -17.38 -1.77
C LEU A 224 0.41 -16.25 -1.90
N GLY A 225 1.46 -16.24 -1.07
CA GLY A 225 2.55 -15.28 -1.16
C GLY A 225 3.22 -15.30 -2.55
N GLN A 226 3.49 -16.50 -3.08
CA GLN A 226 4.04 -16.67 -4.44
C GLN A 226 3.10 -16.12 -5.51
N ALA A 227 1.81 -16.47 -5.46
CA ALA A 227 0.82 -16.06 -6.46
C ALA A 227 0.61 -14.55 -6.50
N VAL A 228 0.66 -13.87 -5.35
CA VAL A 228 0.53 -12.40 -5.27
C VAL A 228 1.86 -11.66 -5.43
N GLY A 229 2.96 -12.40 -5.64
CA GLY A 229 4.30 -11.82 -5.83
C GLY A 229 4.87 -11.14 -4.57
N SER A 230 4.48 -11.59 -3.38
CA SER A 230 5.01 -11.11 -2.10
C SER A 230 5.34 -12.28 -1.17
N MET A 231 6.65 -12.51 -0.97
CA MET A 231 7.15 -13.51 -0.01
C MET A 231 7.54 -12.88 1.33
N ALA A 232 7.40 -11.57 1.47
CA ALA A 232 7.76 -10.85 2.69
C ALA A 232 6.55 -10.71 3.63
N LEU A 233 6.81 -10.73 4.94
CA LEU A 233 5.81 -10.61 5.97
C LEU A 233 6.04 -9.35 6.83
N PRO A 234 4.96 -8.71 7.26
CA PRO A 234 3.59 -8.91 6.84
C PRO A 234 3.31 -8.34 5.46
N THR A 235 2.33 -8.91 4.76
CA THR A 235 1.77 -8.34 3.52
C THR A 235 0.27 -8.30 3.64
N THR A 236 -0.34 -7.15 3.43
CA THR A 236 -1.79 -6.98 3.45
C THR A 236 -2.31 -6.58 2.07
N LEU A 237 -3.32 -7.30 1.61
CA LEU A 237 -3.92 -7.15 0.28
C LEU A 237 -5.38 -6.73 0.45
N PHE A 238 -5.82 -5.78 -0.38
CA PHE A 238 -7.16 -5.21 -0.33
C PHE A 238 -7.86 -5.49 -1.67
N TYR A 239 -8.94 -6.28 -1.63
CA TYR A 239 -9.70 -6.68 -2.81
C TYR A 239 -11.11 -6.11 -2.77
N GLN A 240 -11.61 -5.65 -3.91
CA GLN A 240 -13.02 -5.31 -4.07
C GLN A 240 -13.90 -6.57 -4.15
N ALA A 241 -15.20 -6.38 -4.04
CA ALA A 241 -16.21 -7.44 -4.11
C ALA A 241 -16.15 -8.28 -5.40
N ASP A 242 -15.64 -7.71 -6.50
CA ASP A 242 -15.43 -8.40 -7.77
C ASP A 242 -14.10 -9.17 -7.86
N GLY A 243 -13.35 -9.23 -6.77
CA GLY A 243 -12.06 -9.91 -6.65
C GLY A 243 -10.88 -9.14 -7.27
N ARG A 244 -11.02 -7.87 -7.63
CA ARG A 244 -9.89 -7.04 -8.12
C ARG A 244 -9.08 -6.50 -6.94
N LEU A 245 -7.76 -6.61 -7.04
CA LEU A 245 -6.83 -5.98 -6.12
C LEU A 245 -6.87 -4.46 -6.32
N ILE A 246 -7.14 -3.71 -5.25
CA ILE A 246 -7.19 -2.25 -5.28
C ILE A 246 -6.03 -1.60 -4.54
N ASN A 247 -5.51 -2.29 -3.53
CA ASN A 247 -4.38 -1.82 -2.75
C ASN A 247 -3.59 -3.01 -2.19
N SER A 248 -2.33 -2.76 -1.88
CA SER A 248 -1.46 -3.72 -1.24
C SER A 248 -0.46 -2.98 -0.36
N HIS A 249 -0.19 -3.52 0.82
CA HIS A 249 0.76 -2.96 1.77
C HIS A 249 1.79 -4.01 2.17
N LEU A 250 3.07 -3.67 2.07
CA LEU A 250 4.17 -4.47 2.55
C LEU A 250 4.75 -3.82 3.81
N GLY A 251 4.81 -4.59 4.87
CA GLY A 251 5.28 -4.15 6.18
C GLY A 251 4.14 -3.93 7.15
N GLU A 252 4.50 -3.47 8.35
CA GLU A 252 3.57 -3.24 9.45
C GLU A 252 2.56 -2.15 9.13
N LEU A 253 1.28 -2.41 9.39
CA LEU A 253 0.21 -1.44 9.30
C LEU A 253 -0.04 -0.78 10.66
N SER A 254 0.01 0.55 10.72
CA SER A 254 -0.54 1.32 11.82
C SER A 254 -2.06 1.49 11.66
N GLN A 255 -2.75 1.93 12.72
CA GLN A 255 -4.18 2.26 12.64
C GLN A 255 -4.46 3.31 11.55
N ALA A 256 -3.60 4.31 11.43
CA ALA A 256 -3.74 5.37 10.43
C ALA A 256 -3.56 4.87 8.99
N SER A 257 -2.52 4.05 8.75
CA SER A 257 -2.28 3.49 7.40
C SER A 257 -3.32 2.45 7.00
N LEU A 258 -3.82 1.65 7.96
CA LEU A 258 -4.94 0.75 7.71
C LEU A 258 -6.23 1.53 7.40
N ALA A 259 -6.57 2.55 8.20
CA ALA A 259 -7.75 3.40 7.94
C ALA A 259 -7.71 4.00 6.54
N ARG A 260 -6.57 4.57 6.14
CA ARG A 260 -6.36 5.08 4.79
C ARG A 260 -6.53 4.02 3.69
N ALA A 261 -5.99 2.81 3.92
CA ALA A 261 -6.12 1.74 2.93
C ALA A 261 -7.58 1.31 2.75
N MET A 262 -8.36 1.32 3.85
CA MET A 262 -9.77 0.94 3.85
C MET A 262 -10.71 2.02 3.29
N GLU A 263 -10.29 3.30 3.20
CA GLU A 263 -11.05 4.36 2.51
C GLU A 263 -11.40 3.99 1.07
N SER A 264 -10.56 3.16 0.43
CA SER A 264 -10.80 2.68 -0.94
C SER A 264 -12.03 1.76 -1.08
N PHE A 265 -12.58 1.26 0.02
CA PHE A 265 -13.83 0.50 0.05
C PHE A 265 -15.08 1.37 0.17
N ASP A 266 -14.93 2.63 0.58
CA ASP A 266 -16.06 3.52 0.80
C ASP A 266 -16.60 4.09 -0.52
N PRO A 267 -17.93 4.18 -0.71
CA PRO A 267 -18.55 4.46 -2.01
C PRO A 267 -18.28 5.85 -2.62
N THR A 268 -17.60 6.75 -1.93
CA THR A 268 -17.29 8.09 -2.42
C THR A 268 -16.23 8.13 -3.52
N ASP A 269 -15.47 7.05 -3.71
CA ASP A 269 -14.42 6.97 -4.74
C ASP A 269 -14.87 6.23 -6.01
N SER A 270 -16.11 5.73 -6.07
CA SER A 270 -16.66 4.98 -7.21
C SER A 270 -17.24 5.85 -8.34
N THR A 271 -16.98 7.18 -8.35
CA THR A 271 -17.52 8.09 -9.37
C THR A 271 -16.79 8.05 -10.72
N ALA A 272 -16.13 6.94 -11.03
CA ALA A 272 -15.49 6.75 -12.33
C ALA A 272 -15.64 5.32 -12.86
N ALA A 273 -16.86 4.74 -12.91
CA ALA A 273 -17.18 3.69 -13.91
C ALA A 273 -18.61 3.15 -13.75
N GLN A 274 -19.38 3.47 -14.73
CA GLN A 274 -20.50 2.81 -15.36
C GLN A 274 -21.87 3.49 -15.22
N PRO A 275 -22.45 3.91 -16.37
CA PRO A 275 -23.86 4.26 -16.41
C PRO A 275 -24.70 3.02 -16.16
N ALA A 276 -25.58 3.09 -15.17
CA ALA A 276 -26.59 2.09 -14.90
C ALA A 276 -27.39 1.82 -16.19
N THR A 277 -27.17 0.69 -16.80
CA THR A 277 -28.11 0.14 -17.78
C THR A 277 -29.40 -0.16 -17.03
N THR A 278 -30.37 0.72 -17.19
CA THR A 278 -31.77 0.55 -16.80
C THR A 278 -32.27 -0.78 -17.38
N ARG A 279 -32.34 -1.81 -16.56
CA ARG A 279 -33.15 -2.97 -16.85
C ARG A 279 -34.62 -2.54 -16.82
N LYS A 280 -35.20 -2.41 -18.02
CA LYS A 280 -36.62 -2.28 -18.23
C LYS A 280 -37.32 -3.49 -17.58
N PRO A 281 -38.31 -3.30 -16.72
CA PRO A 281 -39.06 -4.45 -16.20
C PRO A 281 -39.83 -5.08 -17.34
N LEU A 282 -39.61 -6.36 -17.60
CA LEU A 282 -40.48 -7.19 -18.44
C LEU A 282 -41.82 -7.33 -17.70
N CYS A 283 -42.85 -6.69 -18.21
CA CYS A 283 -44.22 -7.04 -17.88
C CYS A 283 -44.53 -8.44 -18.41
N PRO A 284 -45.11 -9.36 -17.62
CA PRO A 284 -45.68 -10.57 -18.16
C PRO A 284 -46.98 -10.23 -18.87
N ALA A 285 -47.05 -10.55 -20.17
CA ALA A 285 -48.28 -10.62 -20.90
C ALA A 285 -49.06 -11.85 -20.43
N SER A 286 -50.24 -11.62 -19.85
CA SER A 286 -51.42 -12.44 -20.00
C SER A 286 -52.41 -12.19 -18.84
N ALA A 287 -53.50 -11.53 -19.17
CA ALA A 287 -54.85 -11.94 -18.74
C ALA A 287 -55.87 -11.13 -19.53
N THR A 288 -56.48 -11.80 -20.43
CA THR A 288 -57.75 -11.46 -21.06
C THR A 288 -58.88 -11.38 -20.03
N CYS A 289 -59.68 -10.41 -20.11
CA CYS A 289 -61.14 -10.31 -20.24
C CYS A 289 -61.61 -8.90 -19.96
#